data_dd9a9b5fbd3208cbf8268327b4529aac
#
_entry.id   dd9a9b5fbd3208cbf8268327b4529aac
#
_cell.length_a   1.000
_cell.length_b   1.000
_cell.length_c   1.000
_cell.angle_alpha   90.00
_cell.angle_beta   90.00
_cell.angle_gamma   90.00
#
_symmetry.space_group_name_H-M   'P 1'
#
loop_
_entity.id
_entity.type
_entity.pdbx_description
1 polymer ?
#
loop_
_entity_poly.entity_id
_entity_poly.type
_entity_poly.pdbx_seq_one_letter_code
_entity_poly.pdbx_strand_id
1 'polypeptide(L)'
;MRHGIAWAVMTLAVGMSGGLAERGEAAWFDSLVLPGDVVASHATIERRCDRCHEPFKKESQDRLCVDCHREVQADRDRRTGYHGLTAAAHEQPCKVCHSDHLGRLADIVGLVPKTFDHQLTDLPLRGGHG
;
A
#
# COMPACT_ATOMS: atom_id res chain seq x y z
N MET A 1 58.23 -57.82 -13.13
CA MET A 1 57.22 -57.32 -14.03
C MET A 1 56.05 -56.81 -13.20
N ARG A 2 55.96 -55.52 -12.98
CA ARG A 2 54.87 -54.88 -12.20
C ARG A 2 54.31 -53.74 -13.06
N HIS A 3 53.14 -53.94 -13.57
CA HIS A 3 52.41 -52.92 -14.37
C HIS A 3 51.66 -51.99 -13.42
N GLY A 4 52.09 -50.71 -13.35
CA GLY A 4 51.39 -49.64 -12.64
C GLY A 4 50.30 -49.07 -13.56
N ILE A 5 49.07 -49.20 -13.12
CA ILE A 5 47.92 -48.57 -13.76
C ILE A 5 47.77 -47.16 -13.15
N ALA A 6 48.01 -46.13 -13.97
CA ALA A 6 47.75 -44.73 -13.61
C ALA A 6 46.24 -44.40 -13.80
N TRP A 7 45.57 -44.07 -12.71
CA TRP A 7 44.21 -43.56 -12.73
C TRP A 7 44.25 -42.04 -12.96
N ALA A 8 43.79 -41.60 -14.12
CA ALA A 8 43.58 -40.20 -14.39
C ALA A 8 42.26 -39.76 -13.71
N VAL A 9 42.40 -38.93 -12.69
CA VAL A 9 41.23 -38.26 -12.05
C VAL A 9 40.83 -37.08 -12.92
N MET A 10 39.71 -37.22 -13.63
CA MET A 10 39.10 -36.14 -14.42
C MET A 10 38.21 -35.33 -13.49
N THR A 11 38.70 -34.19 -13.04
CA THR A 11 37.92 -33.20 -12.28
C THR A 11 36.98 -32.48 -13.20
N LEU A 12 35.68 -32.79 -13.11
CA LEU A 12 34.60 -31.99 -13.75
C LEU A 12 34.48 -30.70 -12.97
N ALA A 13 34.88 -29.58 -13.53
CA ALA A 13 34.54 -28.25 -13.06
C ALA A 13 33.09 -27.95 -13.46
N VAL A 14 32.16 -28.08 -12.53
CA VAL A 14 30.80 -27.59 -12.69
C VAL A 14 30.84 -26.06 -12.54
N GLY A 15 30.84 -25.36 -13.68
CA GLY A 15 30.68 -23.93 -13.71
C GLY A 15 29.29 -23.53 -13.18
N MET A 16 29.24 -22.96 -11.98
CA MET A 16 28.06 -22.27 -11.50
C MET A 16 27.92 -20.94 -12.27
N SER A 17 27.26 -21.00 -13.43
CA SER A 17 26.76 -19.80 -14.09
C SER A 17 25.63 -19.25 -13.21
N GLY A 18 25.96 -18.29 -12.35
CA GLY A 18 24.97 -17.54 -11.58
C GLY A 18 24.00 -16.83 -12.52
N GLY A 19 22.76 -17.27 -12.55
CA GLY A 19 21.71 -16.70 -13.35
C GLY A 19 21.42 -15.25 -12.95
N LEU A 20 21.85 -14.31 -13.80
CA LEU A 20 21.32 -12.95 -13.85
C LEU A 20 20.11 -12.94 -14.80
N ALA A 21 19.12 -13.73 -14.51
CA ALA A 21 17.88 -13.71 -15.25
C ALA A 21 16.70 -13.70 -14.29
N GLU A 22 15.68 -13.00 -14.71
CA GLU A 22 14.31 -12.99 -14.19
C GLU A 22 13.90 -11.85 -13.25
N ARG A 23 14.30 -10.61 -13.58
CA ARG A 23 13.54 -9.42 -13.11
C ARG A 23 12.66 -8.79 -14.19
N GLY A 24 12.69 -9.29 -15.42
CA GLY A 24 12.00 -8.66 -16.55
C GLY A 24 10.59 -9.17 -16.83
N GLU A 25 10.26 -10.38 -16.40
CA GLU A 25 8.99 -11.01 -16.78
C GLU A 25 7.79 -10.61 -15.92
N ALA A 26 8.03 -10.22 -14.65
CA ALA A 26 6.95 -9.78 -13.75
C ALA A 26 6.48 -8.35 -14.04
N ALA A 27 7.35 -7.49 -14.57
CA ALA A 27 7.05 -6.07 -14.74
C ALA A 27 5.94 -5.77 -15.78
N TRP A 28 5.83 -6.58 -16.85
CA TRP A 28 4.77 -6.41 -17.83
C TRP A 28 3.41 -6.93 -17.33
N PHE A 29 3.42 -7.95 -16.48
CA PHE A 29 2.21 -8.48 -15.86
C PHE A 29 1.63 -7.47 -14.85
N ASP A 30 2.51 -6.82 -14.08
CA ASP A 30 2.12 -5.76 -13.16
C ASP A 30 1.38 -4.63 -13.89
N SER A 31 1.83 -4.23 -15.07
CA SER A 31 1.19 -3.18 -15.88
C SER A 31 -0.19 -3.55 -16.43
N LEU A 32 -0.51 -4.85 -16.51
CA LEU A 32 -1.83 -5.34 -16.95
C LEU A 32 -2.83 -5.48 -15.79
N VAL A 33 -2.34 -5.57 -14.56
CA VAL A 33 -3.15 -5.85 -13.37
C VAL A 33 -3.29 -4.62 -12.46
N LEU A 34 -2.30 -3.72 -12.49
CA LEU A 34 -2.34 -2.49 -11.69
C LEU A 34 -3.27 -1.47 -12.36
N PRO A 35 -4.30 -1.00 -11.66
CA PRO A 35 -5.23 0.01 -12.20
C PRO A 35 -4.63 1.42 -12.32
N GLY A 36 -3.39 1.61 -11.90
CA GLY A 36 -2.65 2.87 -11.91
C GLY A 36 -1.68 2.97 -10.72
N ASP A 37 -0.84 4.00 -10.73
CA ASP A 37 0.06 4.28 -9.60
C ASP A 37 -0.73 4.68 -8.36
N VAL A 38 -0.30 4.21 -7.19
CA VAL A 38 -0.81 4.70 -5.90
C VAL A 38 -0.30 6.12 -5.62
N VAL A 39 -0.93 6.84 -4.71
CA VAL A 39 -0.46 8.15 -4.25
C VAL A 39 0.96 8.08 -3.69
N ALA A 40 1.70 9.20 -3.77
CA ALA A 40 3.12 9.24 -3.39
C ALA A 40 3.43 8.71 -1.97
N SER A 41 2.55 8.95 -1.00
CA SER A 41 2.68 8.44 0.37
C SER A 41 2.62 6.91 0.47
N HIS A 42 1.96 6.22 -0.45
CA HIS A 42 1.86 4.78 -0.51
C HIS A 42 2.88 4.12 -1.48
N ALA A 43 3.70 4.90 -2.18
CA ALA A 43 4.61 4.40 -3.21
C ALA A 43 5.55 3.28 -2.74
N THR A 44 5.97 3.30 -1.46
CA THR A 44 6.89 2.29 -0.90
C THR A 44 6.25 0.91 -0.71
N ILE A 45 4.93 0.86 -0.66
CA ILE A 45 4.16 -0.39 -0.47
C ILE A 45 3.37 -0.81 -1.71
N GLU A 46 3.46 -0.07 -2.82
CA GLU A 46 2.67 -0.24 -4.04
C GLU A 46 2.67 -1.68 -4.59
N ARG A 47 3.83 -2.35 -4.54
CA ARG A 47 3.95 -3.75 -5.02
C ARG A 47 3.45 -4.80 -4.02
N ARG A 48 2.97 -4.37 -2.88
CA ARG A 48 2.43 -5.19 -1.81
C ARG A 48 0.91 -5.12 -1.82
N CYS A 49 0.28 -5.69 -2.84
CA CYS A 49 -1.17 -5.69 -3.02
C CYS A 49 -1.92 -6.20 -1.78
N ASP A 50 -1.31 -7.17 -1.08
CA ASP A 50 -1.80 -7.75 0.16
C ASP A 50 -1.92 -6.76 1.33
N ARG A 51 -1.23 -5.61 1.25
CA ARG A 51 -1.32 -4.56 2.29
C ARG A 51 -2.63 -3.78 2.24
N CYS A 52 -3.28 -3.77 1.08
CA CYS A 52 -4.51 -3.01 0.84
C CYS A 52 -5.68 -3.90 0.37
N HIS A 53 -5.39 -5.12 -0.13
CA HIS A 53 -6.41 -6.00 -0.71
C HIS A 53 -6.33 -7.41 -0.14
N GLU A 54 -7.46 -7.96 0.24
CA GLU A 54 -7.64 -9.41 0.41
C GLU A 54 -8.31 -9.99 -0.83
N PRO A 55 -7.77 -11.06 -1.42
CA PRO A 55 -8.38 -11.69 -2.58
C PRO A 55 -9.84 -12.08 -2.29
N PHE A 56 -10.75 -11.66 -3.18
CA PHE A 56 -12.18 -11.98 -3.12
C PHE A 56 -12.95 -11.42 -1.91
N LYS A 57 -12.34 -10.52 -1.10
CA LYS A 57 -12.95 -9.90 0.08
C LYS A 57 -12.87 -8.38 0.03
N LYS A 58 -13.73 -7.75 -0.76
CA LYS A 58 -13.76 -6.28 -0.92
C LYS A 58 -14.14 -5.54 0.36
N GLU A 59 -14.89 -6.17 1.24
CA GLU A 59 -15.37 -5.64 2.52
C GLU A 59 -14.26 -5.57 3.59
N SER A 60 -13.18 -6.31 3.43
CA SER A 60 -12.08 -6.31 4.40
C SER A 60 -11.08 -5.15 4.21
N GLN A 61 -11.21 -4.37 3.14
CA GLN A 61 -10.25 -3.33 2.78
C GLN A 61 -10.07 -2.27 3.87
N ASP A 62 -11.17 -1.82 4.48
CA ASP A 62 -11.13 -0.82 5.55
C ASP A 62 -10.26 -1.25 6.73
N ARG A 63 -10.33 -2.53 7.12
CA ARG A 63 -9.48 -3.09 8.16
C ARG A 63 -8.00 -2.96 7.82
N LEU A 64 -7.62 -3.23 6.57
CA LEU A 64 -6.24 -3.11 6.11
C LEU A 64 -5.75 -1.66 6.09
N CYS A 65 -6.64 -0.70 5.79
CA CYS A 65 -6.33 0.72 5.89
C CYS A 65 -5.98 1.12 7.33
N VAL A 66 -6.83 0.76 8.29
CA VAL A 66 -6.64 1.15 9.69
C VAL A 66 -5.54 0.37 10.42
N ASP A 67 -5.06 -0.75 9.89
CA ASP A 67 -3.85 -1.42 10.38
C ASP A 67 -2.62 -0.48 10.37
N CYS A 68 -2.59 0.46 9.42
CA CYS A 68 -1.58 1.51 9.35
C CYS A 68 -2.10 2.86 9.89
N HIS A 69 -3.34 3.24 9.56
CA HIS A 69 -3.98 4.51 9.96
C HIS A 69 -4.71 4.36 11.30
N ARG A 70 -3.95 4.04 12.35
CA ARG A 70 -4.48 3.73 13.68
C ARG A 70 -5.15 4.91 14.37
N GLU A 71 -4.66 6.12 14.09
CA GLU A 71 -5.25 7.37 14.61
C GLU A 71 -6.66 7.55 14.08
N VAL A 72 -6.89 7.26 12.80
CA VAL A 72 -8.22 7.32 12.17
C VAL A 72 -9.17 6.31 12.84
N GLN A 73 -8.70 5.08 13.10
CA GLN A 73 -9.52 4.10 13.84
C GLN A 73 -9.83 4.60 15.26
N ALA A 74 -8.83 5.14 15.94
CA ALA A 74 -9.01 5.68 17.30
C ALA A 74 -10.00 6.84 17.35
N ASP A 75 -10.01 7.72 16.34
CA ASP A 75 -11.00 8.80 16.22
C ASP A 75 -12.42 8.24 16.04
N ARG A 76 -12.57 7.27 15.15
CA ARG A 76 -13.86 6.58 14.93
C ARG A 76 -14.39 5.94 16.22
N ASP A 77 -13.53 5.22 16.94
CA ASP A 77 -13.90 4.52 18.17
C ASP A 77 -14.28 5.50 19.30
N ARG A 78 -13.58 6.63 19.42
CA ARG A 78 -13.79 7.63 20.46
C ARG A 78 -14.81 8.71 20.10
N ARG A 79 -15.27 8.75 18.87
CA ARG A 79 -16.12 9.83 18.33
C ARG A 79 -15.44 11.20 18.45
N THR A 80 -14.16 11.26 18.09
CA THR A 80 -13.32 12.46 18.06
C THR A 80 -12.80 12.71 16.66
N GLY A 81 -12.24 13.90 16.40
CA GLY A 81 -11.70 14.26 15.10
C GLY A 81 -12.72 14.18 13.96
N TYR A 82 -12.29 14.47 12.75
CA TYR A 82 -13.17 14.49 11.59
C TYR A 82 -13.84 13.13 11.33
N HIS A 83 -13.09 12.02 11.41
CA HIS A 83 -13.61 10.67 11.15
C HIS A 83 -14.54 10.14 12.26
N GLY A 84 -14.44 10.66 13.44
CA GLY A 84 -15.34 10.28 14.54
C GLY A 84 -16.59 11.15 14.63
N LEU A 85 -16.50 12.44 14.30
CA LEU A 85 -17.59 13.41 14.42
C LEU A 85 -18.48 13.48 13.18
N THR A 86 -17.94 13.20 11.99
CA THR A 86 -18.70 13.25 10.74
C THR A 86 -19.36 11.91 10.47
N ALA A 87 -20.69 11.87 10.41
CA ALA A 87 -21.47 10.64 10.18
C ALA A 87 -21.01 9.92 8.89
N ALA A 88 -20.84 10.64 7.77
CA ALA A 88 -20.37 10.05 6.53
C ALA A 88 -18.98 9.40 6.68
N ALA A 89 -18.02 10.07 7.33
CA ALA A 89 -16.67 9.54 7.52
C ALA A 89 -16.62 8.39 8.55
N HIS A 90 -17.57 8.37 9.50
CA HIS A 90 -17.66 7.31 10.48
C HIS A 90 -18.30 6.02 9.94
N GLU A 91 -19.33 6.14 9.10
CA GLU A 91 -20.18 5.01 8.69
C GLU A 91 -19.80 4.44 7.32
N GLN A 92 -19.25 5.26 6.42
CA GLN A 92 -18.92 4.83 5.07
C GLN A 92 -17.59 4.07 5.00
N PRO A 93 -17.44 3.15 4.03
CA PRO A 93 -16.15 2.55 3.71
C PRO A 93 -15.12 3.62 3.29
N CYS A 94 -13.87 3.44 3.69
CA CYS A 94 -12.78 4.40 3.42
C CYS A 94 -12.67 4.77 1.93
N LYS A 95 -12.82 3.79 1.04
CA LYS A 95 -12.73 3.96 -0.41
C LYS A 95 -13.81 4.85 -1.04
N VAL A 96 -14.89 5.16 -0.31
CA VAL A 96 -15.93 6.07 -0.81
C VAL A 96 -15.39 7.50 -0.92
N CYS A 97 -14.52 7.88 0.01
CA CYS A 97 -13.88 9.20 0.01
C CYS A 97 -12.42 9.14 -0.44
N HIS A 98 -11.72 8.03 -0.16
CA HIS A 98 -10.29 7.87 -0.39
C HIS A 98 -10.03 6.78 -1.43
N SER A 99 -10.11 7.12 -2.72
CA SER A 99 -9.70 6.21 -3.80
C SER A 99 -8.22 6.39 -4.10
N ASP A 100 -7.44 5.30 -4.01
CA ASP A 100 -6.06 5.28 -4.45
C ASP A 100 -5.96 4.81 -5.93
N HIS A 101 -4.77 4.61 -6.46
CA HIS A 101 -4.48 4.27 -7.87
C HIS A 101 -4.86 5.37 -8.88
N LEU A 102 -4.98 6.60 -8.44
CA LEU A 102 -5.26 7.77 -9.28
C LEU A 102 -3.98 8.53 -9.68
N GLY A 103 -2.82 7.98 -9.36
CA GLY A 103 -1.50 8.52 -9.66
C GLY A 103 -0.81 9.21 -8.48
N ARG A 104 0.50 9.41 -8.62
CA ARG A 104 1.39 9.92 -7.55
C ARG A 104 0.96 11.27 -6.96
N LEU A 105 0.35 12.12 -7.76
CA LEU A 105 -0.04 13.48 -7.38
C LEU A 105 -1.54 13.61 -7.08
N ALA A 106 -2.25 12.49 -7.01
CA ALA A 106 -3.67 12.53 -6.72
C ALA A 106 -3.94 13.07 -5.31
N ASP A 107 -4.90 13.97 -5.20
CA ASP A 107 -5.45 14.37 -3.91
C ASP A 107 -6.53 13.37 -3.49
N ILE A 108 -6.13 12.39 -2.68
CA ILE A 108 -7.04 11.38 -2.14
C ILE A 108 -7.71 11.81 -0.82
N VAL A 109 -7.38 13.00 -0.31
CA VAL A 109 -8.02 13.55 0.89
C VAL A 109 -9.26 14.37 0.52
N GLY A 110 -9.23 15.06 -0.62
CA GLY A 110 -10.35 15.82 -1.15
C GLY A 110 -10.83 16.96 -0.25
N LEU A 111 -9.95 17.48 0.62
CA LEU A 111 -10.30 18.53 1.55
C LEU A 111 -10.38 19.87 0.84
N VAL A 112 -11.52 20.55 0.93
CA VAL A 112 -11.72 21.89 0.38
C VAL A 112 -11.58 22.92 1.51
N PRO A 113 -10.43 23.62 1.66
CA PRO A 113 -10.16 24.47 2.83
C PRO A 113 -11.21 25.58 3.05
N LYS A 114 -11.80 26.11 1.97
CA LYS A 114 -12.79 27.20 2.05
C LYS A 114 -14.14 26.78 2.62
N THR A 115 -14.47 25.50 2.53
CA THR A 115 -15.77 24.96 2.96
C THR A 115 -15.64 23.93 4.07
N PHE A 116 -14.41 23.72 4.53
CA PHE A 116 -14.14 22.75 5.59
C PHE A 116 -14.71 23.25 6.94
N ASP A 117 -15.56 22.44 7.54
CA ASP A 117 -16.15 22.76 8.85
C ASP A 117 -15.21 22.34 9.98
N HIS A 118 -14.54 23.33 10.57
CA HIS A 118 -13.63 23.13 11.68
C HIS A 118 -14.34 22.69 12.97
N GLN A 119 -15.66 22.82 13.07
CA GLN A 119 -16.41 22.27 14.21
C GLN A 119 -16.43 20.73 14.24
N LEU A 120 -16.13 20.10 13.09
CA LEU A 120 -16.01 18.65 12.95
C LEU A 120 -14.59 18.14 13.24
N THR A 121 -13.82 18.90 14.00
CA THR A 121 -12.45 18.53 14.39
C THR A 121 -12.25 18.77 15.88
N ASP A 122 -11.16 18.24 16.44
CA ASP A 122 -10.76 18.50 17.82
C ASP A 122 -10.21 19.93 18.02
N LEU A 123 -10.12 20.71 16.94
CA LEU A 123 -9.61 22.09 16.95
C LEU A 123 -10.60 23.07 16.30
N PRO A 124 -11.78 23.28 16.89
CA PRO A 124 -12.75 24.22 16.34
C PRO A 124 -12.20 25.65 16.37
N LEU A 125 -12.38 26.38 15.26
CA LEU A 125 -11.97 27.77 15.19
C LEU A 125 -12.84 28.62 16.12
N ARG A 126 -12.22 29.55 16.85
CA ARG A 126 -12.91 30.45 17.79
C ARG A 126 -12.34 31.87 17.70
N GLY A 127 -13.19 32.86 18.01
CA GLY A 127 -12.79 34.26 18.04
C GLY A 127 -12.41 34.80 16.65
N GLY A 128 -11.29 35.51 16.55
CA GLY A 128 -10.82 36.12 15.31
C GLY A 128 -10.38 35.15 14.19
N HIS A 129 -10.45 33.86 14.45
CA HIS A 129 -10.15 32.79 13.49
C HIS A 129 -11.42 32.02 13.05
N GLY A 130 -12.59 32.46 13.46
CA GLY A 130 -13.89 31.87 13.09
C GLY A 130 -14.61 32.65 11.99
#